data_087a422862548f77b68938a607b26763
#
_entry.id   087a422862548f77b68938a607b26763
#
_cell.length_a   1.000
_cell.length_b   1.000
_cell.length_c   1.000
_cell.angle_alpha   90.00
_cell.angle_beta   90.00
_cell.angle_gamma   90.00
#
_symmetry.space_group_name_H-M   'P 1'
#
loop_
_entity.id
_entity.type
_entity.pdbx_description
1 polymer ?
#
loop_
_entity_poly.entity_id
_entity_poly.type
_entity_poly.pdbx_seq_one_letter_code
_entity_poly.pdbx_strand_id
1 'polypeptide(L)'
;LESLSGRVFLLDHFHPELAGKYSSVAQNFEKDTYEALVYGLPHLKKYDHIIMVQKEEKEPIERYNGLCAFCEEYHFTHEYTDSVRNREIRQGETFMVVNDRDLVDLLKQAQLQNFAPGKDFGIISYNDTPLKEILAGGITTLSTDFKQMGQTMASLITQKEIKTIENPWKLDIRNSL
;
A
#
# COMPACT_ATOMS: atom_id res chain seq x y z
N LEU A 1 -4.89 -10.36 26.04
CA LEU A 1 -4.46 -11.62 25.39
C LEU A 1 -4.11 -12.70 26.43
N GLU A 2 -3.49 -12.32 27.55
CA GLU A 2 -3.04 -13.26 28.61
C GLU A 2 -4.17 -14.04 29.30
N SER A 3 -5.42 -13.59 29.19
CA SER A 3 -6.61 -14.28 29.73
C SER A 3 -7.20 -15.34 28.80
N LEU A 4 -6.68 -15.50 27.59
CA LEU A 4 -7.17 -16.49 26.64
C LEU A 4 -6.60 -17.87 26.95
N SER A 5 -7.48 -18.89 26.97
CA SER A 5 -7.12 -20.29 27.27
C SER A 5 -6.58 -21.08 26.05
N GLY A 6 -6.23 -20.42 24.97
CA GLY A 6 -5.76 -21.03 23.72
C GLY A 6 -4.42 -20.48 23.24
N ARG A 7 -3.90 -21.06 22.14
CA ARG A 7 -2.75 -20.49 21.44
C ARG A 7 -3.20 -19.24 20.69
N VAL A 8 -2.47 -18.13 20.86
CA VAL A 8 -2.72 -16.86 20.18
C VAL A 8 -1.71 -16.71 19.04
N PHE A 9 -2.20 -16.28 17.87
CA PHE A 9 -1.40 -15.94 16.72
C PHE A 9 -1.78 -14.53 16.28
N LEU A 10 -0.79 -13.72 15.87
CA LEU A 10 -0.99 -12.36 15.43
C LEU A 10 -0.85 -12.31 13.90
N LEU A 11 -1.73 -11.54 13.26
CA LEU A 11 -1.77 -11.44 11.81
C LEU A 11 -1.84 -9.96 11.40
N ASP A 12 -1.16 -9.62 10.30
CA ASP A 12 -1.24 -8.36 9.61
C ASP A 12 -0.35 -7.26 10.20
N HIS A 13 -0.62 -6.76 11.40
CA HIS A 13 0.15 -5.68 12.01
C HIS A 13 1.24 -6.21 12.94
N PHE A 14 2.45 -5.63 12.84
CA PHE A 14 3.54 -5.98 13.75
C PHE A 14 3.39 -5.24 15.09
N HIS A 15 3.47 -5.99 16.18
CA HIS A 15 3.39 -5.50 17.54
C HIS A 15 4.71 -5.79 18.27
N PRO A 16 5.65 -4.85 18.33
CA PRO A 16 6.97 -5.07 18.96
C PRO A 16 6.90 -5.55 20.39
N GLU A 17 5.91 -5.05 21.16
CA GLU A 17 5.67 -5.40 22.56
C GLU A 17 5.18 -6.85 22.77
N LEU A 18 4.71 -7.50 21.71
CA LEU A 18 4.22 -8.88 21.70
C LEU A 18 5.20 -9.84 21.00
N ALA A 19 6.29 -9.32 20.45
CA ALA A 19 7.32 -10.13 19.79
C ALA A 19 7.95 -11.12 20.77
N GLY A 20 8.12 -12.36 20.32
CA GLY A 20 8.66 -13.45 21.16
C GLY A 20 7.66 -14.07 22.15
N LYS A 21 6.48 -13.47 22.37
CA LYS A 21 5.40 -14.05 23.17
C LYS A 21 4.41 -14.84 22.32
N TYR A 22 4.15 -14.37 21.10
CA TYR A 22 3.20 -14.96 20.17
C TYR A 22 3.82 -15.12 18.78
N SER A 23 3.43 -16.17 18.05
CA SER A 23 3.77 -16.26 16.63
C SER A 23 2.99 -15.24 15.82
N SER A 24 3.65 -14.60 14.87
CA SER A 24 3.04 -13.58 14.02
C SER A 24 3.47 -13.70 12.56
N VAL A 25 2.56 -13.31 11.65
CA VAL A 25 2.85 -13.02 10.26
C VAL A 25 2.40 -11.58 10.03
N ALA A 26 3.35 -10.69 9.79
CA ALA A 26 3.09 -9.25 9.78
C ALA A 26 3.62 -8.58 8.52
N GLN A 27 2.98 -7.48 8.14
CA GLN A 27 3.46 -6.56 7.11
C GLN A 27 4.48 -5.59 7.72
N ASN A 28 5.43 -5.16 6.91
CA ASN A 28 6.33 -4.06 7.24
C ASN A 28 5.96 -2.85 6.36
N PHE A 29 4.90 -2.14 6.75
CA PHE A 29 4.29 -1.09 5.94
C PHE A 29 5.26 -0.01 5.45
N GLU A 30 6.23 0.39 6.27
CA GLU A 30 7.24 1.38 5.92
C GLU A 30 8.18 0.83 4.85
N LYS A 31 8.80 -0.33 5.12
CA LYS A 31 9.73 -0.98 4.20
C LYS A 31 9.03 -1.40 2.89
N ASP A 32 7.84 -1.99 2.99
CA ASP A 32 7.09 -2.47 1.83
C ASP A 32 6.74 -1.30 0.88
N THR A 33 6.33 -0.16 1.43
CA THR A 33 6.04 1.05 0.64
C THR A 33 7.30 1.59 -0.02
N TYR A 34 8.38 1.73 0.74
CA TYR A 34 9.66 2.20 0.21
C TYR A 34 10.17 1.29 -0.92
N GLU A 35 10.28 -0.02 -0.67
CA GLU A 35 10.79 -0.98 -1.66
C GLU A 35 9.91 -1.07 -2.91
N ALA A 36 8.58 -0.99 -2.76
CA ALA A 36 7.65 -0.96 -3.88
C ALA A 36 7.84 0.27 -4.76
N LEU A 37 8.07 1.44 -4.16
CA LEU A 37 8.36 2.67 -4.91
C LEU A 37 9.72 2.60 -5.61
N VAL A 38 10.74 2.03 -4.97
CA VAL A 38 12.05 1.76 -5.61
C VAL A 38 11.88 0.82 -6.81
N TYR A 39 11.12 -0.26 -6.66
CA TYR A 39 10.81 -1.17 -7.77
C TYR A 39 10.04 -0.46 -8.90
N GLY A 40 9.09 0.41 -8.56
CA GLY A 40 8.30 1.21 -9.49
C GLY A 40 9.02 2.43 -10.07
N LEU A 41 10.23 2.76 -9.61
CA LEU A 41 10.97 3.97 -9.98
C LEU A 41 11.08 4.22 -11.49
N PRO A 42 11.33 3.21 -12.36
CA PRO A 42 11.36 3.43 -13.81
C PRO A 42 10.09 4.06 -14.39
N HIS A 43 8.93 3.76 -13.79
CA HIS A 43 7.62 4.28 -14.19
C HIS A 43 7.30 5.62 -13.50
N LEU A 44 7.85 5.85 -12.29
CA LEU A 44 7.64 7.06 -11.52
C LEU A 44 8.42 8.27 -12.04
N LYS A 45 9.54 8.08 -12.75
CA LYS A 45 10.42 9.16 -13.23
C LYS A 45 9.76 10.23 -14.12
N LYS A 46 8.58 9.96 -14.65
CA LYS A 46 7.81 10.93 -15.45
C LYS A 46 6.92 11.85 -14.60
N TYR A 47 6.90 11.64 -13.30
CA TYR A 47 6.18 12.43 -12.31
C TYR A 47 7.18 13.09 -11.36
N ASP A 48 6.75 14.10 -10.61
CA ASP A 48 7.60 14.86 -9.68
C ASP A 48 7.01 14.99 -8.27
N HIS A 49 5.73 14.64 -8.12
CA HIS A 49 5.01 14.78 -6.86
C HIS A 49 4.18 13.53 -6.53
N ILE A 50 4.35 12.98 -5.32
CA ILE A 50 3.65 11.78 -4.88
C ILE A 50 2.77 12.10 -3.68
N ILE A 51 1.50 11.74 -3.77
CA ILE A 51 0.47 12.07 -2.78
C ILE A 51 -0.03 10.78 -2.14
N MET A 52 0.17 10.62 -0.83
CA MET A 52 -0.45 9.54 -0.06
C MET A 52 -1.87 9.93 0.31
N VAL A 53 -2.83 9.11 -0.10
CA VAL A 53 -4.25 9.28 0.18
C VAL A 53 -4.70 8.18 1.13
N GLN A 54 -4.72 8.48 2.43
CA GLN A 54 -5.19 7.55 3.46
C GLN A 54 -5.73 8.30 4.68
N LYS A 55 -6.60 7.64 5.46
CA LYS A 55 -7.17 8.23 6.67
C LYS A 55 -6.26 7.95 7.85
N GLU A 56 -5.74 9.00 8.48
CA GLU A 56 -4.80 8.92 9.60
C GLU A 56 -5.27 8.03 10.75
N GLU A 57 -6.54 8.11 11.12
CA GLU A 57 -7.09 7.32 12.22
C GLU A 57 -7.28 5.83 11.93
N LYS A 58 -7.21 5.41 10.66
CA LYS A 58 -7.60 4.05 10.23
C LYS A 58 -6.48 3.25 9.60
N GLU A 59 -5.47 3.93 9.10
CA GLU A 59 -4.42 3.32 8.30
C GLU A 59 -3.04 3.53 8.94
N PRO A 60 -2.13 2.56 8.82
CA PRO A 60 -0.79 2.68 9.37
C PRO A 60 -0.04 3.88 8.79
N ILE A 61 0.43 4.79 9.66
CA ILE A 61 1.24 5.95 9.26
C ILE A 61 2.58 5.53 8.65
N GLU A 62 3.03 4.34 8.97
CA GLU A 62 4.27 3.74 8.47
C GLU A 62 4.32 3.68 6.94
N ARG A 63 3.17 3.55 6.26
CA ARG A 63 3.12 3.66 4.79
C ARG A 63 3.61 5.02 4.30
N TYR A 64 3.19 6.09 4.99
CA TYR A 64 3.64 7.43 4.65
C TYR A 64 5.11 7.66 5.00
N ASN A 65 5.60 7.07 6.09
CA ASN A 65 7.03 7.14 6.43
C ASN A 65 7.89 6.51 5.32
N GLY A 66 7.47 5.35 4.79
CA GLY A 66 8.16 4.72 3.65
C GLY A 66 8.12 5.56 2.38
N LEU A 67 7.00 6.25 2.10
CA LEU A 67 6.93 7.23 1.02
C LEU A 67 7.88 8.41 1.24
N CYS A 68 7.92 8.98 2.45
CA CYS A 68 8.85 10.09 2.77
C CYS A 68 10.30 9.69 2.54
N ALA A 69 10.73 8.53 3.05
CA ALA A 69 12.09 8.02 2.87
C ALA A 69 12.44 7.86 1.37
N PHE A 70 11.53 7.30 0.59
CA PHE A 70 11.72 7.21 -0.86
C PHE A 70 11.84 8.58 -1.53
N CYS A 71 10.95 9.52 -1.20
CA CYS A 71 10.95 10.85 -1.80
C CYS A 71 12.21 11.65 -1.46
N GLU A 72 12.72 11.53 -0.24
CA GLU A 72 13.98 12.15 0.18
C GLU A 72 15.16 11.61 -0.63
N GLU A 73 15.26 10.30 -0.82
CA GLU A 73 16.37 9.66 -1.53
C GLU A 73 16.34 9.92 -3.04
N TYR A 74 15.15 9.87 -3.65
CA TYR A 74 14.98 9.99 -5.10
C TYR A 74 14.54 11.38 -5.57
N HIS A 75 14.48 12.35 -4.66
CA HIS A 75 14.20 13.78 -4.95
C HIS A 75 12.80 14.04 -5.52
N PHE A 76 11.80 13.30 -5.06
CA PHE A 76 10.40 13.63 -5.30
C PHE A 76 9.87 14.56 -4.22
N THR A 77 8.90 15.40 -4.57
CA THR A 77 8.08 16.08 -3.57
C THR A 77 6.93 15.16 -3.14
N HIS A 78 6.45 15.33 -1.91
CA HIS A 78 5.35 14.50 -1.41
C HIS A 78 4.34 15.28 -0.59
N GLU A 79 3.15 14.71 -0.50
CA GLU A 79 2.04 15.25 0.29
C GLU A 79 1.27 14.10 0.95
N TYR A 80 0.65 14.39 2.10
CA TYR A 80 -0.32 13.53 2.77
C TYR A 80 -1.70 14.17 2.73
N THR A 81 -2.74 13.40 2.43
CA THR A 81 -4.13 13.88 2.48
C THR A 81 -5.09 12.75 2.91
N ASP A 82 -6.14 13.12 3.62
CA ASP A 82 -7.20 12.19 4.03
C ASP A 82 -8.15 11.81 2.91
N SER A 83 -8.23 12.62 1.85
CA SER A 83 -9.19 12.45 0.77
C SER A 83 -8.80 13.25 -0.47
N VAL A 84 -9.19 12.73 -1.63
CA VAL A 84 -9.10 13.45 -2.93
C VAL A 84 -10.40 14.13 -3.31
N ARG A 85 -11.39 14.13 -2.45
CA ARG A 85 -12.70 14.70 -2.75
C ARG A 85 -12.60 16.19 -3.06
N ASN A 86 -13.08 16.60 -4.24
CA ASN A 86 -13.00 17.98 -4.74
C ASN A 86 -11.58 18.52 -4.95
N ARG A 87 -10.56 17.63 -4.96
CA ARG A 87 -9.19 18.01 -5.30
C ARG A 87 -9.05 18.08 -6.82
N GLU A 88 -8.48 19.17 -7.32
CA GLU A 88 -8.02 19.27 -8.70
C GLU A 88 -6.75 18.42 -8.88
N ILE A 89 -6.74 17.58 -9.91
CA ILE A 89 -5.57 16.78 -10.29
C ILE A 89 -4.68 17.65 -11.18
N ARG A 90 -3.38 17.64 -10.92
CA ARG A 90 -2.38 18.32 -11.74
C ARG A 90 -1.56 17.33 -12.54
N GLN A 91 -1.07 17.76 -13.68
CA GLN A 91 -0.16 16.97 -14.47
C GLN A 91 1.15 16.74 -13.69
N GLY A 92 1.68 15.51 -13.74
CA GLY A 92 2.90 15.14 -13.03
C GLY A 92 2.70 14.66 -11.58
N GLU A 93 1.47 14.69 -11.06
CA GLU A 93 1.15 14.09 -9.76
C GLU A 93 0.98 12.57 -9.84
N THR A 94 1.36 11.85 -8.79
CA THR A 94 1.06 10.43 -8.61
C THR A 94 0.34 10.24 -7.28
N PHE A 95 -0.77 9.50 -7.29
CA PHE A 95 -1.58 9.23 -6.10
C PHE A 95 -1.40 7.80 -5.64
N MET A 96 -0.97 7.62 -4.39
CA MET A 96 -1.01 6.34 -3.69
C MET A 96 -2.29 6.27 -2.86
N VAL A 97 -3.25 5.46 -3.31
CA VAL A 97 -4.61 5.44 -2.76
C VAL A 97 -4.86 4.16 -1.97
N VAL A 98 -5.20 4.28 -0.69
CA VAL A 98 -5.37 3.11 0.17
C VAL A 98 -6.76 2.49 0.04
N ASN A 99 -7.82 3.29 -0.08
CA ASN A 99 -9.18 2.76 -0.15
C ASN A 99 -9.84 2.96 -1.52
N ASP A 100 -10.76 2.06 -1.87
CA ASP A 100 -11.41 2.05 -3.19
C ASP A 100 -12.35 3.25 -3.40
N ARG A 101 -12.85 3.88 -2.33
CA ARG A 101 -13.72 5.05 -2.47
C ARG A 101 -12.92 6.25 -2.98
N ASP A 102 -11.72 6.48 -2.42
CA ASP A 102 -10.85 7.56 -2.89
C ASP A 102 -10.33 7.27 -4.31
N LEU A 103 -10.08 6.00 -4.67
CA LEU A 103 -9.76 5.62 -6.04
C LEU A 103 -10.89 6.00 -7.01
N VAL A 104 -12.14 5.71 -6.67
CA VAL A 104 -13.30 6.06 -7.49
C VAL A 104 -13.48 7.58 -7.59
N ASP A 105 -13.32 8.31 -6.49
CA ASP A 105 -13.45 9.77 -6.48
C ASP A 105 -12.34 10.42 -7.32
N LEU A 106 -11.10 9.89 -7.26
CA LEU A 106 -9.97 10.31 -8.10
C LEU A 106 -10.25 10.09 -9.59
N LEU A 107 -10.74 8.92 -9.97
CA LEU A 107 -11.06 8.59 -11.36
C LEU A 107 -12.21 9.44 -11.92
N LYS A 108 -13.23 9.75 -11.11
CA LYS A 108 -14.30 10.68 -11.49
C LYS A 108 -13.76 12.09 -11.71
N GLN A 109 -12.88 12.57 -10.84
CA GLN A 109 -12.26 13.87 -10.98
C GLN A 109 -11.39 13.94 -12.24
N ALA A 110 -10.60 12.90 -12.51
CA ALA A 110 -9.81 12.79 -13.74
C ALA A 110 -10.69 12.84 -14.99
N GLN A 111 -11.84 12.16 -14.98
CA GLN A 111 -12.80 12.18 -16.09
C GLN A 111 -13.37 13.58 -16.33
N LEU A 112 -13.70 14.33 -15.27
CA LEU A 112 -14.19 15.72 -15.38
C LEU A 112 -13.13 16.65 -15.98
N GLN A 113 -11.85 16.42 -15.70
CA GLN A 113 -10.72 17.20 -16.22
C GLN A 113 -10.21 16.70 -17.59
N ASN A 114 -10.76 15.60 -18.13
CA ASN A 114 -10.25 14.90 -19.32
C ASN A 114 -8.79 14.43 -19.15
N PHE A 115 -8.39 14.04 -17.94
CA PHE A 115 -7.09 13.48 -17.62
C PHE A 115 -7.12 11.95 -17.67
N ALA A 116 -6.05 11.35 -18.17
CA ALA A 116 -5.88 9.90 -18.28
C ALA A 116 -4.81 9.40 -17.29
N PRO A 117 -5.12 8.42 -16.42
CA PRO A 117 -4.13 7.76 -15.59
C PRO A 117 -3.00 7.15 -16.42
N GLY A 118 -1.79 7.20 -15.92
CA GLY A 118 -0.59 6.69 -16.60
C GLY A 118 -0.01 7.64 -17.66
N LYS A 119 -0.78 8.65 -18.09
CA LYS A 119 -0.35 9.66 -19.07
C LYS A 119 -0.20 11.04 -18.43
N ASP A 120 -1.27 11.57 -17.86
CA ASP A 120 -1.31 12.93 -17.30
C ASP A 120 -0.96 12.93 -15.82
N PHE A 121 -1.30 11.86 -15.11
CA PHE A 121 -1.00 11.62 -13.70
C PHE A 121 -0.87 10.12 -13.42
N GLY A 122 -0.30 9.73 -12.28
CA GLY A 122 -0.11 8.35 -11.88
C GLY A 122 -1.09 7.90 -10.80
N ILE A 123 -1.41 6.59 -10.77
CA ILE A 123 -2.15 5.95 -9.67
C ILE A 123 -1.45 4.65 -9.26
N ILE A 124 -1.20 4.51 -7.95
CA ILE A 124 -0.88 3.26 -7.28
C ILE A 124 -1.99 3.03 -6.24
N SER A 125 -2.71 1.91 -6.33
CA SER A 125 -3.75 1.58 -5.36
C SER A 125 -3.32 0.42 -4.47
N TYR A 126 -3.64 0.50 -3.16
CA TYR A 126 -3.38 -0.61 -2.26
C TYR A 126 -4.40 -1.74 -2.45
N ASN A 127 -3.90 -2.98 -2.29
CA ASN A 127 -4.64 -4.23 -2.40
C ASN A 127 -5.25 -4.49 -3.78
N ASP A 128 -4.70 -5.46 -4.47
CA ASP A 128 -5.16 -5.86 -5.79
C ASP A 128 -6.53 -6.55 -5.74
N THR A 129 -7.32 -6.29 -6.77
CA THR A 129 -8.60 -6.95 -6.99
C THR A 129 -8.84 -7.14 -8.48
N PRO A 130 -9.63 -8.16 -8.91
CA PRO A 130 -9.96 -8.35 -10.32
C PRO A 130 -10.59 -7.11 -10.99
N LEU A 131 -11.29 -6.28 -10.21
CA LEU A 131 -11.86 -5.03 -10.74
C LEU A 131 -10.77 -4.03 -11.13
N LYS A 132 -9.69 -3.93 -10.36
CA LYS A 132 -8.56 -3.02 -10.64
C LYS A 132 -7.77 -3.41 -11.89
N GLU A 133 -7.82 -4.68 -12.30
CA GLU A 133 -7.19 -5.12 -13.55
C GLU A 133 -7.82 -4.49 -14.80
N ILE A 134 -9.12 -4.19 -14.74
CA ILE A 134 -9.87 -3.65 -15.90
C ILE A 134 -10.24 -2.17 -15.75
N LEU A 135 -10.29 -1.66 -14.53
CA LEU A 135 -10.67 -0.27 -14.24
C LEU A 135 -9.68 0.70 -14.88
N ALA A 136 -10.17 1.67 -15.65
CA ALA A 136 -9.37 2.68 -16.36
C ALA A 136 -8.20 2.10 -17.19
N GLY A 137 -8.38 0.90 -17.75
CA GLY A 137 -7.34 0.21 -18.52
C GLY A 137 -6.30 -0.54 -17.68
N GLY A 138 -6.50 -0.64 -16.39
CA GLY A 138 -5.65 -1.34 -15.42
C GLY A 138 -4.98 -0.39 -14.44
N ILE A 139 -5.30 -0.56 -13.15
CA ILE A 139 -4.71 0.18 -12.04
C ILE A 139 -3.48 -0.56 -11.51
N THR A 140 -2.35 0.13 -11.42
CA THR A 140 -1.15 -0.36 -10.71
C THR A 140 -1.48 -0.56 -9.24
N THR A 141 -1.12 -1.71 -8.68
CA THR A 141 -1.47 -2.05 -7.30
C THR A 141 -0.28 -2.50 -6.48
N LEU A 142 -0.18 -1.99 -5.26
CA LEU A 142 0.70 -2.49 -4.21
C LEU A 142 -0.12 -3.36 -3.27
N SER A 143 0.21 -4.64 -3.19
CA SER A 143 -0.57 -5.62 -2.44
C SER A 143 0.28 -6.43 -1.48
N THR A 144 -0.28 -6.72 -0.31
CA THR A 144 0.16 -7.83 0.52
C THR A 144 -0.14 -9.16 -0.18
N ASP A 145 0.78 -10.10 -0.14
CA ASP A 145 0.49 -11.47 -0.57
C ASP A 145 -0.35 -12.19 0.52
N PHE A 146 -1.66 -11.98 0.47
CA PHE A 146 -2.61 -12.59 1.40
C PHE A 146 -2.64 -14.12 1.32
N LYS A 147 -2.35 -14.69 0.15
CA LYS A 147 -2.26 -16.15 -0.02
C LYS A 147 -1.07 -16.70 0.74
N GLN A 148 0.09 -16.09 0.57
CA GLN A 148 1.31 -16.46 1.30
C GLN A 148 1.13 -16.23 2.80
N MET A 149 0.50 -15.13 3.20
CA MET A 149 0.18 -14.84 4.61
C MET A 149 -0.63 -15.98 5.25
N GLY A 150 -1.69 -16.43 4.58
CA GLY A 150 -2.51 -17.55 5.05
C GLY A 150 -1.73 -18.87 5.12
N GLN A 151 -0.91 -19.19 4.12
CA GLN A 151 -0.08 -20.39 4.10
C GLN A 151 0.97 -20.39 5.22
N THR A 152 1.64 -19.26 5.41
CA THR A 152 2.63 -19.06 6.48
C THR A 152 1.98 -19.20 7.85
N MET A 153 0.81 -18.59 8.05
CA MET A 153 0.07 -18.72 9.31
C MET A 153 -0.37 -20.16 9.56
N ALA A 154 -0.90 -20.88 8.58
CA ALA A 154 -1.26 -22.29 8.70
C ALA A 154 -0.06 -23.16 9.11
N SER A 155 1.13 -22.88 8.55
CA SER A 155 2.37 -23.53 8.93
C SER A 155 2.75 -23.24 10.38
N LEU A 156 2.65 -21.98 10.84
CA LEU A 156 2.96 -21.59 12.23
C LEU A 156 2.02 -22.25 13.24
N ILE A 157 0.75 -22.44 12.90
CA ILE A 157 -0.23 -23.10 13.77
C ILE A 157 0.20 -24.55 14.07
N THR A 158 0.83 -25.23 13.13
CA THR A 158 1.29 -26.62 13.30
C THR A 158 2.64 -26.72 14.02
N GLN A 159 3.40 -25.62 14.08
CA GLN A 159 4.72 -25.57 14.74
C GLN A 159 4.57 -25.28 16.23
N LYS A 160 5.56 -25.72 17.03
CA LYS A 160 5.62 -25.44 18.47
C LYS A 160 6.45 -24.20 18.80
N GLU A 161 7.29 -23.75 17.87
CA GLU A 161 8.16 -22.60 18.05
C GLU A 161 7.40 -21.30 17.82
N ILE A 162 7.74 -20.29 18.62
CA ILE A 162 7.25 -18.91 18.42
C ILE A 162 8.15 -18.24 17.39
N LYS A 163 7.55 -17.74 16.32
CA LYS A 163 8.24 -17.04 15.22
C LYS A 163 7.48 -15.80 14.78
N THR A 164 8.23 -14.76 14.47
CA THR A 164 7.73 -13.58 13.74
C THR A 164 8.22 -13.67 12.31
N ILE A 165 7.30 -13.65 11.34
CA ILE A 165 7.60 -13.75 9.91
C ILE A 165 7.05 -12.50 9.21
N GLU A 166 7.90 -11.82 8.46
CA GLU A 166 7.51 -10.72 7.59
C GLU A 166 6.84 -11.29 6.34
N ASN A 167 5.66 -10.77 5.99
CA ASN A 167 4.90 -11.22 4.84
C ASN A 167 5.38 -10.51 3.56
N PRO A 168 5.51 -11.20 2.43
CA PRO A 168 5.90 -10.55 1.18
C PRO A 168 4.81 -9.62 0.65
N TRP A 169 5.25 -8.61 -0.09
CA TRP A 169 4.42 -7.69 -0.86
C TRP A 169 4.62 -7.93 -2.37
N LYS A 170 3.75 -7.34 -3.19
CA LYS A 170 3.81 -7.37 -4.65
C LYS A 170 3.37 -6.03 -5.23
N LEU A 171 4.10 -5.52 -6.22
CA LEU A 171 3.69 -4.39 -7.05
C LEU A 171 3.36 -4.87 -8.46
N ASP A 172 2.09 -4.82 -8.82
CA ASP A 172 1.61 -5.14 -10.16
C ASP A 172 1.51 -3.86 -10.99
N ILE A 173 2.51 -3.61 -11.85
CA ILE A 173 2.54 -2.45 -12.73
C ILE A 173 1.51 -2.64 -13.86
N ARG A 174 0.64 -1.63 -14.03
CA ARG A 174 -0.38 -1.57 -15.08
C ARG A 174 -0.42 -0.18 -15.72
N ASN A 175 -1.41 0.09 -16.55
CA ASN A 175 -1.49 1.31 -17.37
C ASN A 175 -1.64 2.61 -16.58
N SER A 176 -1.97 2.57 -15.29
CA SER A 176 -2.17 3.78 -14.47
C SER A 176 -0.88 4.39 -13.91
N LEU A 177 0.28 3.77 -14.16
CA LEU A 177 1.57 4.30 -13.71
C LEU A 177 2.57 4.37 -14.86
#